data_ce937937e23d700ad3491b6cf318409f
#
_entry.id   ce937937e23d700ad3491b6cf318409f
#
_cell.length_a   1.000
_cell.length_b   1.000
_cell.length_c   1.000
_cell.angle_alpha   90.00
_cell.angle_beta   90.00
_cell.angle_gamma   90.00
#
_symmetry.space_group_name_H-M   'P 1'
#
loop_
_entity.id
_entity.type
_entity.pdbx_description
1 polymer ?
#
loop_
_entity_poly.entity_id
_entity_poly.type
_entity_poly.pdbx_seq_one_letter_code
_entity_poly.pdbx_strand_id
1 'polypeptide(L)'
;SRGLGDVYKRQSEVMRYLLNKVVDEGTARDAFGKNADRAYTIDEKFKYIVGGKTGTARKINNKTYVNEKMTTFISAFPIHKPKYLILISLDDPKGINGEYGSPYNTWNWTNAGWNAARVSRQIIDRISPILDTKSKYLPGDNILINTSLE
;
A
#
# COMPACT_ATOMS: atom_id res chain seq x y z
N SER A 1 23.17 -11.98 -27.91
CA SER A 1 22.45 -12.67 -26.83
C SER A 1 22.26 -11.72 -25.68
N ARG A 2 21.01 -11.47 -25.31
CA ARG A 2 20.70 -10.69 -24.09
C ARG A 2 21.23 -11.49 -22.91
N GLY A 3 22.16 -10.91 -22.14
CA GLY A 3 22.72 -11.56 -20.97
C GLY A 3 21.67 -11.78 -19.86
N LEU A 4 21.91 -12.76 -18.97
CA LEU A 4 21.03 -13.05 -17.83
C LEU A 4 20.70 -11.78 -17.01
N GLY A 5 21.64 -10.84 -16.89
CA GLY A 5 21.45 -9.57 -16.21
C GLY A 5 20.34 -8.71 -16.80
N ASP A 6 20.18 -8.68 -18.12
CA ASP A 6 19.11 -7.91 -18.78
C ASP A 6 17.73 -8.54 -18.56
N VAL A 7 17.66 -9.87 -18.48
CA VAL A 7 16.42 -10.60 -18.17
C VAL A 7 15.96 -10.26 -16.76
N TYR A 8 16.84 -10.34 -15.77
CA TYR A 8 16.50 -10.01 -14.38
C TYR A 8 16.13 -8.55 -14.20
N LYS A 9 16.81 -7.64 -14.91
CA LYS A 9 16.48 -6.20 -14.87
C LYS A 9 15.05 -5.96 -15.35
N ARG A 10 14.67 -6.52 -16.50
CA ARG A 10 13.32 -6.42 -17.05
C ARG A 10 12.26 -7.03 -16.12
N GLN A 11 12.55 -8.20 -15.56
CA GLN A 11 11.65 -8.84 -14.59
C GLN A 11 11.44 -7.93 -13.35
N SER A 12 12.50 -7.33 -12.84
CA SER A 12 12.42 -6.40 -11.72
C SER A 12 11.58 -5.16 -12.05
N GLU A 13 11.70 -4.61 -13.26
CA GLU A 13 10.91 -3.47 -13.72
C GLU A 13 9.42 -3.83 -13.80
N VAL A 14 9.09 -4.97 -14.41
CA VAL A 14 7.71 -5.48 -14.47
C VAL A 14 7.15 -5.70 -13.07
N MET A 15 7.94 -6.29 -12.17
CA MET A 15 7.49 -6.53 -10.80
C MET A 15 7.21 -5.22 -10.05
N ARG A 16 8.06 -4.20 -10.19
CA ARG A 16 7.82 -2.88 -9.59
C ARG A 16 6.54 -2.25 -10.12
N TYR A 17 6.29 -2.36 -11.41
CA TYR A 17 5.05 -1.89 -12.03
C TYR A 17 3.83 -2.62 -11.44
N LEU A 18 3.86 -3.94 -11.34
CA LEU A 18 2.75 -4.72 -10.77
C LEU A 18 2.52 -4.39 -9.29
N LEU A 19 3.58 -4.22 -8.50
CA LEU A 19 3.47 -3.81 -7.09
C LEU A 19 2.88 -2.41 -6.94
N ASN A 20 3.19 -1.49 -7.85
CA ASN A 20 2.57 -0.17 -7.87
C ASN A 20 1.06 -0.26 -8.21
N LYS A 21 0.68 -1.11 -9.17
CA LYS A 21 -0.74 -1.34 -9.50
C LYS A 21 -1.56 -1.89 -8.32
N VAL A 22 -0.98 -2.68 -7.42
CA VAL A 22 -1.66 -3.12 -6.19
C VAL A 22 -2.07 -1.93 -5.32
N VAL A 23 -1.24 -0.89 -5.29
CA VAL A 23 -1.45 0.33 -4.49
C VAL A 23 -2.39 1.31 -5.18
N ASP A 24 -2.27 1.49 -6.49
CA ASP A 24 -3.05 2.48 -7.24
C ASP A 24 -4.47 1.99 -7.58
N GLU A 25 -4.61 0.73 -7.97
CA GLU A 25 -5.85 0.19 -8.54
C GLU A 25 -6.30 -1.13 -7.87
N GLY A 26 -5.38 -1.80 -7.18
CA GLY A 26 -5.57 -3.13 -6.62
C GLY A 26 -6.10 -3.15 -5.19
N THR A 27 -5.69 -4.18 -4.45
CA THR A 27 -6.19 -4.49 -3.10
C THR A 27 -5.82 -3.48 -2.02
N ALA A 28 -4.85 -2.60 -2.28
CA ALA A 28 -4.46 -1.52 -1.38
C ALA A 28 -4.94 -0.12 -1.84
N ARG A 29 -5.71 -0.03 -2.93
CA ARG A 29 -6.19 1.25 -3.49
C ARG A 29 -6.96 2.11 -2.50
N ASP A 30 -7.71 1.48 -1.60
CA ASP A 30 -8.52 2.19 -0.60
C ASP A 30 -7.66 2.77 0.53
N ALA A 31 -6.41 2.32 0.65
CA ALA A 31 -5.44 2.89 1.58
C ALA A 31 -4.59 4.00 0.94
N PHE A 32 -4.24 3.87 -0.35
CA PHE A 32 -3.26 4.74 -1.02
C PHE A 32 -3.82 5.48 -2.25
N GLY A 33 -4.87 4.95 -2.86
CA GLY A 33 -5.39 5.43 -4.13
C GLY A 33 -6.29 6.67 -4.01
N LYS A 34 -6.88 7.06 -5.14
CA LYS A 34 -7.75 8.24 -5.26
C LYS A 34 -9.00 8.21 -4.37
N ASN A 35 -9.40 7.02 -3.91
CA ASN A 35 -10.57 6.82 -3.04
C ASN A 35 -10.18 6.67 -1.55
N ALA A 36 -8.91 6.81 -1.20
CA ALA A 36 -8.44 6.70 0.18
C ALA A 36 -9.10 7.74 1.11
N ASP A 37 -9.57 8.83 0.53
CA ASP A 37 -10.17 9.97 1.22
C ASP A 37 -11.59 9.69 1.72
N ARG A 38 -12.25 8.64 1.22
CA ARG A 38 -13.64 8.31 1.63
C ARG A 38 -13.77 7.81 3.07
N ALA A 39 -12.70 7.38 3.69
CA ALA A 39 -12.73 6.79 5.03
C ALA A 39 -12.00 7.61 6.09
N TYR A 40 -11.27 8.63 5.69
CA TYR A 40 -10.61 9.60 6.57
C TYR A 40 -10.55 10.94 5.84
N THR A 41 -11.04 11.98 6.47
CA THR A 41 -10.87 13.39 6.08
C THR A 41 -9.40 13.82 6.18
N ILE A 42 -8.52 13.15 5.44
CA ILE A 42 -7.17 13.63 5.23
C ILE A 42 -7.18 14.31 3.88
N ASP A 43 -7.24 15.64 3.89
CA ASP A 43 -7.28 16.54 2.73
C ASP A 43 -6.06 16.47 1.79
N GLU A 44 -5.14 15.54 2.02
CA GLU A 44 -3.92 15.45 1.25
C GLU A 44 -3.84 14.14 0.46
N LYS A 45 -3.80 14.29 -0.87
CA LYS A 45 -3.42 13.19 -1.76
C LYS A 45 -2.08 12.61 -1.31
N PHE A 46 -2.02 11.29 -1.20
CA PHE A 46 -0.78 10.60 -0.90
C PHE A 46 0.32 10.96 -1.92
N LYS A 47 1.41 11.54 -1.42
CA LYS A 47 2.42 12.24 -2.23
C LYS A 47 3.54 11.32 -2.77
N TYR A 48 3.62 10.07 -2.34
CA TYR A 48 4.76 9.21 -2.63
C TYR A 48 4.41 8.07 -3.58
N ILE A 49 5.39 7.64 -4.37
CA ILE A 49 5.22 6.51 -5.29
C ILE A 49 5.60 5.23 -4.56
N VAL A 50 4.58 4.46 -4.18
CA VAL A 50 4.72 3.23 -3.40
C VAL A 50 4.30 2.04 -4.24
N GLY A 51 4.96 0.92 -4.05
CA GLY A 51 4.48 -0.39 -4.49
C GLY A 51 4.36 -1.32 -3.30
N GLY A 52 3.44 -2.28 -3.36
CA GLY A 52 3.28 -3.19 -2.24
C GLY A 52 2.42 -4.40 -2.54
N LYS A 53 2.25 -5.27 -1.51
CA LYS A 53 1.44 -6.47 -1.60
C LYS A 53 0.73 -6.71 -0.29
N THR A 54 -0.58 -6.95 -0.38
CA THR A 54 -1.42 -7.35 0.75
C THR A 54 -1.35 -8.86 0.96
N GLY A 55 -1.41 -9.29 2.21
CA GLY A 55 -1.61 -10.67 2.61
C GLY A 55 -2.70 -10.74 3.67
N THR A 56 -3.64 -11.67 3.50
CA THR A 56 -4.68 -11.96 4.51
C THR A 56 -4.79 -13.46 4.64
N ALA A 57 -4.44 -13.97 5.81
CA ALA A 57 -4.52 -15.39 6.12
C ALA A 57 -5.48 -15.62 7.29
N ARG A 58 -6.31 -16.66 7.20
CA ARG A 58 -7.11 -17.13 8.33
C ARG A 58 -6.23 -17.95 9.27
N LYS A 59 -6.45 -17.78 10.56
CA LYS A 59 -5.81 -18.62 11.57
C LYS A 59 -6.43 -20.01 11.61
N ILE A 60 -5.66 -20.97 12.10
CA ILE A 60 -6.08 -22.35 12.30
C ILE A 60 -6.10 -22.59 13.81
N ASN A 61 -7.22 -23.07 14.31
CA ASN A 61 -7.37 -23.58 15.67
C ASN A 61 -7.95 -24.98 15.59
N ASN A 62 -7.33 -25.94 16.28
CA ASN A 62 -7.72 -27.36 16.29
C ASN A 62 -7.98 -27.92 14.88
N LYS A 63 -7.03 -27.68 13.95
CA LYS A 63 -7.10 -28.10 12.53
C LYS A 63 -8.25 -27.50 11.71
N THR A 64 -8.95 -26.50 12.23
CA THR A 64 -10.08 -25.83 11.56
C THR A 64 -9.76 -24.36 11.39
N TYR A 65 -10.12 -23.79 10.23
CA TYR A 65 -10.01 -22.35 9.97
C TYR A 65 -10.99 -21.58 10.85
N VAL A 66 -10.48 -20.62 11.59
CA VAL A 66 -11.29 -19.70 12.40
C VAL A 66 -11.44 -18.35 11.71
N ASN A 67 -12.32 -17.49 12.26
CA ASN A 67 -12.56 -16.17 11.69
C ASN A 67 -11.45 -15.16 11.98
N GLU A 68 -10.56 -15.49 12.90
CA GLU A 68 -9.38 -14.68 13.21
C GLU A 68 -8.43 -14.65 12.02
N LYS A 69 -7.84 -13.49 11.76
CA LYS A 69 -6.98 -13.27 10.59
C LYS A 69 -5.62 -12.71 11.01
N MET A 70 -4.61 -13.12 10.27
CA MET A 70 -3.33 -12.43 10.21
C MET A 70 -3.34 -11.58 8.94
N THR A 71 -3.17 -10.27 9.08
CA THR A 71 -3.11 -9.36 7.94
C THR A 71 -1.72 -8.75 7.82
N THR A 72 -1.20 -8.73 6.61
CA THR A 72 0.12 -8.21 6.32
C THR A 72 0.07 -7.25 5.13
N PHE A 73 0.91 -6.25 5.16
CA PHE A 73 1.20 -5.43 4.01
C PHE A 73 2.70 -5.15 3.95
N ILE A 74 3.31 -5.54 2.84
CA ILE A 74 4.69 -5.19 2.55
C ILE A 74 4.69 -4.08 1.51
N SER A 75 5.47 -3.03 1.73
CA SER A 75 5.61 -1.91 0.82
C SER A 75 7.07 -1.55 0.58
N ALA A 76 7.36 -1.11 -0.63
CA ALA A 76 8.66 -0.59 -1.02
C ALA A 76 8.49 0.81 -1.61
N PHE A 77 9.37 1.74 -1.27
CA PHE A 77 9.32 3.12 -1.75
C PHE A 77 10.70 3.78 -1.80
N PRO A 78 10.87 4.75 -2.72
CA PRO A 78 10.08 5.00 -3.91
C PRO A 78 10.13 3.80 -4.85
N ILE A 79 8.98 3.35 -5.41
CA ILE A 79 8.94 2.04 -6.10
C ILE A 79 9.76 2.01 -7.40
N HIS A 80 9.95 3.15 -8.08
CA HIS A 80 10.78 3.21 -9.29
C HIS A 80 12.27 2.93 -9.00
N LYS A 81 12.76 3.27 -7.81
CA LYS A 81 14.11 2.98 -7.31
C LYS A 81 14.03 2.68 -5.81
N PRO A 82 13.61 1.47 -5.41
CA PRO A 82 13.34 1.16 -4.02
C PRO A 82 14.55 1.34 -3.13
N LYS A 83 14.38 2.14 -2.08
CA LYS A 83 15.39 2.37 -1.04
C LYS A 83 14.96 1.82 0.31
N TYR A 84 13.65 1.82 0.56
CA TYR A 84 13.07 1.46 1.84
C TYR A 84 12.00 0.42 1.66
N LEU A 85 11.86 -0.42 2.65
CA LEU A 85 10.85 -1.46 2.73
C LEU A 85 10.22 -1.41 4.12
N ILE A 86 8.88 -1.47 4.16
CA ILE A 86 8.10 -1.56 5.39
C ILE A 86 7.24 -2.82 5.32
N LEU A 87 7.29 -3.62 6.37
CA LEU A 87 6.37 -4.73 6.59
C LEU A 87 5.50 -4.39 7.82
N ILE A 88 4.21 -4.38 7.61
CA ILE A 88 3.20 -4.30 8.66
C ILE A 88 2.54 -5.66 8.79
N SER A 89 2.49 -6.18 10.02
CA SER A 89 1.78 -7.41 10.35
C SER A 89 0.87 -7.12 11.53
N LEU A 90 -0.42 -7.42 11.39
CA LEU A 90 -1.43 -7.24 12.42
C LEU A 90 -2.08 -8.59 12.71
N ASP A 91 -2.10 -8.94 13.98
CA ASP A 91 -2.72 -10.16 14.47
C ASP A 91 -4.16 -9.88 14.87
N ASP A 92 -5.08 -10.57 14.23
CA ASP A 92 -6.52 -10.49 14.43
C ASP A 92 -7.09 -9.06 14.52
N PRO A 93 -6.82 -8.21 13.54
CA PRO A 93 -7.31 -6.84 13.58
C PRO A 93 -8.84 -6.82 13.61
N LYS A 94 -9.37 -6.09 14.57
CA LYS A 94 -10.82 -5.87 14.69
C LYS A 94 -11.22 -4.57 14.02
N GLY A 95 -12.37 -4.57 13.36
CA GLY A 95 -12.98 -3.32 12.92
C GLY A 95 -13.55 -2.55 14.12
N ILE A 96 -13.64 -1.25 13.97
CA ILE A 96 -14.29 -0.39 14.96
C ILE A 96 -15.80 -0.40 14.69
N ASN A 97 -16.59 -0.69 15.71
CA ASN A 97 -18.05 -0.59 15.65
C ASN A 97 -18.44 0.88 15.87
N GLY A 98 -18.86 1.54 14.80
CA GLY A 98 -19.36 2.91 14.83
C GLY A 98 -20.81 2.98 14.37
N GLU A 99 -21.40 4.16 14.41
CA GLU A 99 -22.74 4.39 13.86
C GLU A 99 -22.79 4.02 12.37
N TYR A 100 -23.91 3.45 11.96
CA TYR A 100 -24.14 3.11 10.55
C TYR A 100 -24.00 4.37 9.67
N GLY A 101 -23.16 4.28 8.63
CA GLY A 101 -22.86 5.42 7.76
C GLY A 101 -21.73 6.32 8.25
N SER A 102 -21.21 6.10 9.46
CA SER A 102 -20.01 6.79 9.93
C SER A 102 -18.78 6.32 9.15
N PRO A 103 -17.88 7.22 8.73
CA PRO A 103 -16.61 6.85 8.10
C PRO A 103 -15.69 6.03 9.05
N TYR A 104 -16.01 6.02 10.33
CA TYR A 104 -15.31 5.23 11.35
C TYR A 104 -15.90 3.83 11.56
N ASN A 105 -17.02 3.49 10.91
CA ASN A 105 -17.57 2.14 10.99
C ASN A 105 -16.78 1.20 10.08
N THR A 106 -15.82 0.49 10.69
CA THR A 106 -14.96 -0.48 10.00
C THR A 106 -15.20 -1.92 10.47
N TRP A 107 -16.39 -2.20 11.01
CA TRP A 107 -16.74 -3.46 11.66
C TRP A 107 -16.32 -4.71 10.88
N ASN A 108 -16.54 -4.73 9.56
CA ASN A 108 -16.19 -5.86 8.72
C ASN A 108 -14.88 -5.68 7.92
N TRP A 109 -14.12 -4.62 8.17
CA TRP A 109 -12.92 -4.29 7.38
C TRP A 109 -11.68 -5.00 7.93
N THR A 110 -11.70 -6.31 7.89
CA THR A 110 -10.66 -7.17 8.45
C THR A 110 -9.58 -7.60 7.45
N ASN A 111 -9.64 -7.13 6.19
CA ASN A 111 -8.63 -7.45 5.17
C ASN A 111 -7.47 -6.46 5.20
N ALA A 112 -6.29 -6.93 4.79
CA ALA A 112 -5.04 -6.16 4.86
C ALA A 112 -5.07 -4.79 4.16
N GLY A 113 -5.84 -4.65 3.07
CA GLY A 113 -6.02 -3.38 2.38
C GLY A 113 -6.69 -2.31 3.23
N TRP A 114 -7.53 -2.72 4.18
CA TRP A 114 -8.29 -1.83 5.06
C TRP A 114 -7.59 -1.50 6.39
N ASN A 115 -6.59 -2.27 6.78
CA ASN A 115 -5.88 -2.10 8.05
C ASN A 115 -4.36 -2.01 7.86
N ALA A 116 -3.65 -3.09 7.60
CA ALA A 116 -2.19 -3.08 7.49
C ALA A 116 -1.67 -2.10 6.41
N ALA A 117 -2.34 -1.98 5.26
CA ALA A 117 -1.96 -1.04 4.22
C ALA A 117 -2.13 0.42 4.67
N ARG A 118 -3.19 0.74 5.44
CA ARG A 118 -3.41 2.09 5.98
C ARG A 118 -2.35 2.49 7.00
N VAL A 119 -1.98 1.56 7.88
CA VAL A 119 -0.89 1.79 8.84
C VAL A 119 0.41 2.06 8.10
N SER A 120 0.71 1.27 7.04
CA SER A 120 1.88 1.50 6.20
C SER A 120 1.86 2.90 5.57
N ARG A 121 0.72 3.33 4.99
CA ARG A 121 0.58 4.67 4.43
C ARG A 121 0.90 5.75 5.47
N GLN A 122 0.30 5.68 6.66
CA GLN A 122 0.52 6.67 7.70
C GLN A 122 1.99 6.76 8.15
N ILE A 123 2.67 5.61 8.20
CA ILE A 123 4.10 5.57 8.50
C ILE A 123 4.89 6.25 7.38
N ILE A 124 4.63 5.88 6.12
CA ILE A 124 5.34 6.45 4.96
C ILE A 124 5.15 7.97 4.90
N ASP A 125 3.94 8.48 5.12
CA ASP A 125 3.68 9.92 5.13
C ASP A 125 4.53 10.65 6.18
N ARG A 126 4.72 10.05 7.36
CA ARG A 126 5.48 10.65 8.46
C ARG A 126 6.99 10.59 8.27
N ILE A 127 7.50 9.47 7.73
CA ILE A 127 8.94 9.25 7.63
C ILE A 127 9.54 9.76 6.32
N SER A 128 8.75 9.82 5.25
CA SER A 128 9.24 10.21 3.92
C SER A 128 9.91 11.58 3.86
N PRO A 129 9.42 12.62 4.54
CA PRO A 129 10.12 13.90 4.62
C PRO A 129 11.49 13.79 5.28
N ILE A 130 11.62 12.93 6.30
CA ILE A 130 12.88 12.71 7.04
C ILE A 130 13.88 11.92 6.19
N LEU A 131 13.36 11.00 5.36
CA LEU A 131 14.17 10.13 4.50
C LEU A 131 14.56 10.79 3.17
N ASP A 132 14.24 12.07 2.98
CA ASP A 132 14.47 12.81 1.73
C ASP A 132 13.96 12.05 0.48
N THR A 133 12.81 11.42 0.63
CA THR A 133 12.14 10.76 -0.48
C THR A 133 11.37 11.79 -1.29
N LYS A 134 11.62 11.83 -2.60
CA LYS A 134 10.94 12.78 -3.49
C LYS A 134 9.44 12.49 -3.54
N SER A 135 8.65 13.55 -3.37
CA SER A 135 7.21 13.52 -3.59
C SER A 135 6.88 13.26 -5.07
N LYS A 136 5.71 12.70 -5.35
CA LYS A 136 5.11 12.63 -6.71
C LYS A 136 4.92 14.03 -7.32
N TYR A 137 4.73 15.02 -6.47
CA TYR A 137 4.45 16.39 -6.86
C TYR A 137 5.66 17.25 -6.52
N LEU A 138 6.28 17.84 -7.52
CA LEU A 138 7.25 18.91 -7.28
C LEU A 138 6.49 20.16 -6.84
N PRO A 139 7.00 20.95 -5.87
CA PRO A 139 6.40 22.22 -5.52
C PRO A 139 6.40 23.11 -6.78
N GLY A 140 5.22 23.43 -7.30
CA GLY A 140 5.04 24.32 -8.46
C GLY A 140 4.69 23.65 -9.79
N ASP A 141 4.79 22.32 -9.91
CA ASP A 141 4.47 21.63 -11.15
C ASP A 141 3.23 20.75 -11.01
N ASN A 142 2.18 21.08 -11.76
CA ASN A 142 1.07 20.18 -12.06
C ASN A 142 1.49 19.06 -13.05
N ILE A 143 2.75 18.74 -13.13
CA ILE A 143 3.28 17.75 -14.06
C ILE A 143 3.21 16.38 -13.39
N LEU A 144 2.19 15.62 -13.77
CA LEU A 144 2.20 14.17 -13.67
C LEU A 144 3.49 13.69 -14.34
N ILE A 145 4.38 13.04 -13.58
CA ILE A 145 5.47 12.28 -14.18
C ILE A 145 4.79 11.19 -14.99
N ASN A 146 4.65 11.43 -16.29
CA ASN A 146 4.22 10.41 -17.24
C ASN A 146 5.25 9.27 -17.16
N THR A 147 4.87 8.17 -16.54
CA THR A 147 5.55 6.88 -16.69
C THR A 147 5.12 6.27 -18.03
N SER A 148 5.33 6.99 -19.14
CA SER A 148 5.33 6.37 -20.44
C SER A 148 6.62 5.58 -20.56
N LEU A 149 6.51 4.28 -20.42
CA LEU A 149 7.49 3.33 -20.88
C LEU A 149 7.44 3.36 -22.42
N GLU A 150 8.37 4.10 -23.05
CA GLU A 150 8.78 3.83 -24.41
C GLU A 150 9.72 2.62 -24.49
#